data_54f271cfb5a9f2f427062b4fd89e8076
#
_entry.id   54f271cfb5a9f2f427062b4fd89e8076
#
_cell.length_a   1.000
_cell.length_b   1.000
_cell.length_c   1.000
_cell.angle_alpha   90.00
_cell.angle_beta   90.00
_cell.angle_gamma   90.00
#
_symmetry.space_group_name_H-M   'P 1'
#
loop_
_entity.id
_entity.type
_entity.pdbx_description
1 polymer ?
#
loop_
_entity_poly.entity_id
_entity_poly.type
_entity_poly.pdbx_seq_one_letter_code
_entity_poly.pdbx_strand_id
1 'polypeptide(L)'
;VLSGAEPLADLIAQRRPGALLVGPDGESAQWIAQAAARHGFDHAVCTKVRHGDRDVTIELPPLHAQGRAVVLLDDMASTGHTLAQAARLLLQDGAASVDVAVTHALIDAEALAALHAAGVGEFWSTDCVAHPTNAVAMAVELARGVGQLWGFGADIPG
;
A
#
# COMPACT_ATOMS: atom_id res chain seq x y z
N VAL A 1 17.77 4.15 3.04
CA VAL A 1 16.72 4.39 2.04
C VAL A 1 15.48 4.87 2.79
N LEU A 2 14.97 6.04 2.42
CA LEU A 2 13.70 6.54 2.94
C LEU A 2 12.56 5.80 2.25
N SER A 3 11.65 5.23 3.04
CA SER A 3 10.50 4.47 2.55
C SER A 3 9.20 5.14 2.99
N GLY A 4 8.23 5.21 2.09
CA GLY A 4 6.86 5.62 2.42
C GLY A 4 6.07 4.55 3.19
N ALA A 5 6.59 3.34 3.32
CA ALA A 5 5.90 2.23 3.95
C ALA A 5 5.59 2.48 5.44
N GLU A 6 6.52 3.04 6.18
CA GLU A 6 6.32 3.31 7.61
C GLU A 6 5.27 4.38 7.90
N PRO A 7 5.32 5.57 7.28
CA PRO A 7 4.26 6.57 7.45
C PRO A 7 2.89 6.09 6.98
N LEU A 8 2.84 5.29 5.92
CA LEU A 8 1.60 4.66 5.48
C LEU A 8 1.10 3.63 6.50
N ALA A 9 2.00 2.85 7.13
CA ALA A 9 1.63 1.93 8.19
C ALA A 9 1.03 2.67 9.40
N ASP A 10 1.55 3.83 9.76
CA ASP A 10 1.00 4.69 10.82
C ASP A 10 -0.42 5.14 10.48
N LEU A 11 -0.66 5.59 9.26
CA LEU A 11 -1.99 5.95 8.78
C LEU A 11 -2.95 4.75 8.82
N ILE A 12 -2.49 3.59 8.32
CA ILE A 12 -3.31 2.36 8.31
C ILE A 12 -3.67 1.94 9.74
N ALA A 13 -2.73 2.01 10.68
CA ALA A 13 -3.01 1.68 12.08
C ALA A 13 -4.10 2.57 12.70
N GLN A 14 -4.18 3.82 12.27
CA GLN A 14 -5.23 4.76 12.71
C GLN A 14 -6.57 4.51 12.02
N ARG A 15 -6.55 4.26 10.71
CA ARG A 15 -7.77 4.14 9.89
C ARG A 15 -8.37 2.74 9.87
N ARG A 16 -7.52 1.72 9.93
CA ARG A 16 -7.88 0.29 9.85
C ARG A 16 -7.07 -0.52 10.86
N PRO A 17 -7.30 -0.33 12.18
CA PRO A 17 -6.58 -1.09 13.20
C PRO A 17 -6.81 -2.58 13.00
N GLY A 18 -5.74 -3.37 13.08
CA GLY A 18 -5.79 -4.83 12.88
C GLY A 18 -6.02 -5.28 11.44
N ALA A 19 -5.86 -4.41 10.45
CA ALA A 19 -5.97 -4.77 9.04
C ALA A 19 -4.94 -5.84 8.64
N LEU A 20 -5.29 -6.61 7.62
CA LEU A 20 -4.35 -7.48 6.90
C LEU A 20 -3.68 -6.65 5.79
N LEU A 21 -2.36 -6.56 5.81
CA LEU A 21 -1.60 -5.91 4.75
C LEU A 21 -1.30 -6.90 3.63
N VAL A 22 -1.59 -6.53 2.39
CA VAL A 22 -1.35 -7.40 1.24
C VAL A 22 -0.57 -6.65 0.17
N GLY A 23 0.55 -7.23 -0.27
CA GLY A 23 1.28 -6.76 -1.43
C GLY A 23 0.66 -7.31 -2.72
N PRO A 24 0.43 -6.49 -3.75
CA PRO A 24 -0.20 -6.94 -4.98
C PRO A 24 0.69 -7.88 -5.80
N ASP A 25 2.00 -7.86 -5.59
CA ASP A 25 2.96 -8.77 -6.22
C ASP A 25 4.26 -8.90 -5.41
N GLY A 26 5.20 -9.74 -5.89
CA GLY A 26 6.45 -10.02 -5.20
C GLY A 26 7.39 -8.81 -5.05
N GLU A 27 7.24 -7.78 -5.88
CA GLU A 27 8.04 -6.55 -5.78
C GLU A 27 7.70 -5.74 -4.53
N SER A 28 6.48 -5.86 -4.03
CA SER A 28 6.01 -5.20 -2.81
C SER A 28 6.44 -5.90 -1.51
N ALA A 29 7.02 -7.09 -1.56
CA ALA A 29 7.30 -7.92 -0.39
C ALA A 29 8.10 -7.21 0.72
N GLN A 30 9.16 -6.48 0.34
CA GLN A 30 9.97 -5.75 1.31
C GLN A 30 9.21 -4.59 1.97
N TRP A 31 8.36 -3.89 1.23
CA TRP A 31 7.53 -2.80 1.73
C TRP A 31 6.49 -3.29 2.71
N ILE A 32 5.86 -4.41 2.37
CA ILE A 32 4.88 -5.08 3.22
C ILE A 32 5.50 -5.54 4.54
N ALA A 33 6.64 -6.20 4.49
CA ALA A 33 7.33 -6.66 5.70
C ALA A 33 7.73 -5.49 6.62
N GLN A 34 8.24 -4.42 6.06
CA GLN A 34 8.61 -3.22 6.80
C GLN A 34 7.40 -2.55 7.45
N ALA A 35 6.32 -2.35 6.69
CA ALA A 35 5.08 -1.77 7.20
C ALA A 35 4.44 -2.64 8.29
N ALA A 36 4.39 -3.95 8.08
CA ALA A 36 3.82 -4.89 9.03
C ALA A 36 4.58 -4.93 10.36
N ALA A 37 5.91 -4.91 10.31
CA ALA A 37 6.75 -4.94 11.52
C ALA A 37 6.53 -3.74 12.44
N ARG A 38 6.18 -2.58 11.88
CA ARG A 38 6.01 -1.35 12.65
C ARG A 38 4.86 -1.41 13.66
N HIS A 39 3.75 -2.04 13.31
CA HIS A 39 2.55 -2.13 14.16
C HIS A 39 2.08 -3.56 14.42
N GLY A 40 2.85 -4.57 14.02
CA GLY A 40 2.50 -5.97 14.20
C GLY A 40 1.31 -6.43 13.36
N PHE A 41 1.15 -5.88 12.14
CA PHE A 41 0.12 -6.34 11.21
C PHE A 41 0.43 -7.74 10.68
N ASP A 42 -0.62 -8.54 10.50
CA ASP A 42 -0.53 -9.70 9.62
C ASP A 42 -0.32 -9.23 8.19
N HIS A 43 0.43 -9.97 7.41
CA HIS A 43 0.72 -9.61 6.04
C HIS A 43 0.89 -10.80 5.12
N ALA A 44 0.66 -10.57 3.84
CA ALA A 44 0.86 -11.53 2.77
C ALA A 44 1.22 -10.82 1.48
N VAL A 45 1.70 -11.56 0.49
CA VAL A 45 2.06 -11.03 -0.84
C VAL A 45 1.46 -11.93 -1.91
N CYS A 46 0.76 -11.34 -2.86
CA CYS A 46 0.23 -12.04 -4.03
C CYS A 46 1.35 -12.51 -4.96
N THR A 47 1.09 -13.55 -5.70
CA THR A 47 1.98 -14.04 -6.75
C THR A 47 1.47 -13.57 -8.11
N LYS A 48 2.35 -12.98 -8.90
CA LYS A 48 2.06 -12.59 -10.27
C LYS A 48 2.46 -13.73 -11.20
N VAL A 49 1.49 -14.27 -11.93
CA VAL A 49 1.71 -15.36 -12.91
C VAL A 49 1.54 -14.80 -14.31
N ARG A 50 2.54 -15.02 -15.15
CA ARG A 50 2.53 -14.61 -16.56
C ARG A 50 2.16 -15.80 -17.44
N HIS A 51 1.12 -15.64 -18.27
CA HIS A 51 0.62 -16.64 -19.21
C HIS A 51 0.98 -16.31 -20.67
N GLY A 52 1.97 -15.45 -20.89
CA GLY A 52 2.40 -14.96 -22.20
C GLY A 52 2.86 -13.50 -22.11
N ASP A 53 3.07 -12.86 -23.26
CA ASP A 53 3.64 -11.50 -23.32
C ASP A 53 2.68 -10.41 -22.73
N ARG A 54 1.39 -10.68 -22.69
CA ARG A 54 0.35 -9.69 -22.30
C ARG A 54 -0.65 -10.18 -21.27
N ASP A 55 -0.63 -11.46 -20.92
CA ASP A 55 -1.58 -12.04 -19.98
C ASP A 55 -0.92 -12.27 -18.64
N VAL A 56 -1.36 -11.50 -17.62
CA VAL A 56 -0.85 -11.55 -16.24
C VAL A 56 -2.03 -11.77 -15.31
N THR A 57 -1.93 -12.80 -14.48
CA THR A 57 -2.90 -13.07 -13.42
C THR A 57 -2.25 -12.91 -12.05
N ILE A 58 -3.06 -12.58 -11.06
CA ILE A 58 -2.67 -12.51 -9.66
C ILE A 58 -3.24 -13.71 -8.93
N GLU A 59 -2.41 -14.37 -8.14
CA GLU A 59 -2.84 -15.45 -7.26
C GLU A 59 -2.68 -15.01 -5.80
N LEU A 60 -3.74 -15.22 -5.01
CA LEU A 60 -3.66 -14.97 -3.57
C LEU A 60 -2.86 -16.09 -2.90
N PRO A 61 -1.97 -15.75 -1.95
CA PRO A 61 -1.36 -16.74 -1.09
C PRO A 61 -2.41 -17.33 -0.14
N PRO A 62 -2.11 -18.42 0.57
CA PRO A 62 -2.92 -18.85 1.71
C PRO A 62 -2.97 -17.73 2.75
N LEU A 63 -4.11 -17.10 2.88
CA LEU A 63 -4.34 -16.00 3.82
C LEU A 63 -5.76 -16.08 4.38
N HIS A 64 -5.94 -15.50 5.55
CA HIS A 64 -7.24 -15.47 6.22
C HIS A 64 -7.86 -14.08 6.08
N ALA A 65 -8.34 -13.74 4.87
CA ALA A 65 -8.96 -12.44 4.57
C ALA A 65 -10.42 -12.36 4.99
N GLN A 66 -11.09 -13.49 5.19
CA GLN A 66 -12.51 -13.55 5.48
C GLN A 66 -12.90 -12.69 6.70
N GLY A 67 -13.82 -11.76 6.49
CA GLY A 67 -14.32 -10.85 7.51
C GLY A 67 -13.35 -9.77 7.97
N ARG A 68 -12.18 -9.65 7.35
CA ARG A 68 -11.14 -8.67 7.73
C ARG A 68 -11.12 -7.47 6.80
N ALA A 69 -10.75 -6.32 7.36
CA ALA A 69 -10.30 -5.19 6.55
C ALA A 69 -8.92 -5.52 5.97
N VAL A 70 -8.76 -5.33 4.67
CA VAL A 70 -7.51 -5.55 3.95
C VAL A 70 -7.02 -4.24 3.37
N VAL A 71 -5.73 -3.98 3.45
CA VAL A 71 -5.08 -2.85 2.79
C VAL A 71 -4.04 -3.38 1.80
N LEU A 72 -4.24 -3.11 0.52
CA LEU A 72 -3.23 -3.32 -0.51
C LEU A 72 -2.17 -2.21 -0.37
N LEU A 73 -0.93 -2.59 -0.16
CA LEU A 73 0.19 -1.66 0.02
C LEU A 73 1.21 -1.87 -1.09
N ASP A 74 1.53 -0.81 -1.81
CA ASP A 74 2.52 -0.82 -2.89
C ASP A 74 3.35 0.46 -2.90
N ASP A 75 4.46 0.44 -3.62
CA ASP A 75 5.29 1.63 -3.81
C ASP A 75 4.64 2.62 -4.78
N MET A 76 4.07 2.13 -5.87
CA MET A 76 3.53 2.97 -6.94
C MET A 76 2.22 2.42 -7.51
N ALA A 77 1.30 3.32 -7.82
CA ALA A 77 0.12 3.01 -8.62
C ALA A 77 0.09 3.90 -9.88
N SER A 78 -0.01 3.28 -11.05
CA SER A 78 -0.11 3.97 -12.34
C SER A 78 -1.41 3.63 -13.08
N THR A 79 -1.52 2.46 -13.69
CA THR A 79 -2.77 2.03 -14.35
C THR A 79 -3.79 1.47 -13.37
N GLY A 80 -3.37 0.97 -12.23
CA GLY A 80 -4.22 0.36 -11.23
C GLY A 80 -4.72 -1.06 -11.57
N HIS A 81 -4.34 -1.63 -12.71
CA HIS A 81 -4.86 -2.94 -13.15
C HIS A 81 -4.52 -4.06 -12.16
N THR A 82 -3.28 -4.14 -11.70
CA THR A 82 -2.84 -5.12 -10.71
C THR A 82 -3.59 -4.96 -9.38
N LEU A 83 -3.73 -3.73 -8.91
CA LEU A 83 -4.47 -3.42 -7.68
C LEU A 83 -5.96 -3.77 -7.81
N ALA A 84 -6.58 -3.45 -8.95
CA ALA A 84 -7.98 -3.78 -9.20
C ALA A 84 -8.22 -5.30 -9.22
N GLN A 85 -7.32 -6.06 -9.83
CA GLN A 85 -7.40 -7.51 -9.87
C GLN A 85 -7.24 -8.11 -8.46
N ALA A 86 -6.24 -7.67 -7.71
CA ALA A 86 -6.02 -8.11 -6.33
C ALA A 86 -7.22 -7.77 -5.44
N ALA A 87 -7.80 -6.57 -5.56
CA ALA A 87 -8.97 -6.16 -4.79
C ALA A 87 -10.18 -7.06 -5.05
N ARG A 88 -10.47 -7.37 -6.32
CA ARG A 88 -11.57 -8.29 -6.66
C ARG A 88 -11.37 -9.68 -6.06
N LEU A 89 -10.17 -10.23 -6.16
CA LEU A 89 -9.85 -11.55 -5.60
C LEU A 89 -10.00 -11.56 -4.08
N LEU A 90 -9.51 -10.54 -3.38
CA LEU A 90 -9.63 -10.43 -1.92
C LEU A 90 -11.09 -10.34 -1.47
N LEU A 91 -11.90 -9.55 -2.18
CA LEU A 91 -13.34 -9.45 -1.90
C LEU A 91 -14.06 -10.78 -2.16
N GLN A 92 -13.70 -11.49 -3.23
CA GLN A 92 -14.22 -12.83 -3.53
C GLN A 92 -13.82 -13.86 -2.47
N ASP A 93 -12.62 -13.71 -1.86
CA ASP A 93 -12.14 -14.54 -0.77
C ASP A 93 -12.78 -14.17 0.59
N GLY A 94 -13.65 -13.19 0.61
CA GLY A 94 -14.46 -12.82 1.77
C GLY A 94 -13.94 -11.67 2.61
N ALA A 95 -12.99 -10.88 2.12
CA ALA A 95 -12.56 -9.66 2.81
C ALA A 95 -13.77 -8.73 3.08
N ALA A 96 -13.84 -8.14 4.26
CA ALA A 96 -14.91 -7.21 4.62
C ALA A 96 -14.78 -5.87 3.88
N SER A 97 -13.55 -5.44 3.63
CA SER A 97 -13.22 -4.25 2.86
C SER A 97 -11.83 -4.36 2.27
N VAL A 98 -11.59 -3.66 1.17
CA VAL A 98 -10.25 -3.50 0.58
C VAL A 98 -10.00 -2.03 0.34
N ASP A 99 -8.92 -1.53 0.92
CA ASP A 99 -8.40 -0.18 0.71
C ASP A 99 -7.01 -0.27 0.06
N VAL A 100 -6.50 0.83 -0.46
CA VAL A 100 -5.19 0.90 -1.11
C VAL A 100 -4.35 2.01 -0.47
N ALA A 101 -3.09 1.73 -0.25
CA ALA A 101 -2.10 2.69 0.21
C ALA A 101 -0.83 2.59 -0.66
N VAL A 102 -0.37 3.72 -1.20
CA VAL A 102 0.83 3.77 -2.06
C VAL A 102 1.72 4.95 -1.71
N THR A 103 3.02 4.81 -1.94
CA THR A 103 3.96 5.92 -1.80
C THR A 103 3.77 6.93 -2.93
N HIS A 104 3.71 6.45 -4.18
CA HIS A 104 3.65 7.30 -5.37
C HIS A 104 2.33 7.09 -6.13
N ALA A 105 1.42 8.05 -6.03
CA ALA A 105 0.18 8.04 -6.80
C ALA A 105 0.40 8.70 -8.16
N LEU A 106 0.59 7.90 -9.19
CA LEU A 106 0.68 8.30 -10.60
C LEU A 106 -0.60 7.96 -11.37
N ILE A 107 -1.63 7.55 -10.65
CA ILE A 107 -2.91 7.11 -11.17
C ILE A 107 -3.77 8.31 -11.56
N ASP A 108 -4.40 8.25 -12.72
CA ASP A 108 -5.35 9.29 -13.16
C ASP A 108 -6.76 9.05 -12.59
N ALA A 109 -7.65 9.99 -12.84
CA ALA A 109 -9.02 9.94 -12.32
C ALA A 109 -9.82 8.76 -12.88
N GLU A 110 -9.59 8.35 -14.12
CA GLU A 110 -10.26 7.23 -14.76
C GLU A 110 -9.83 5.90 -14.12
N ALA A 111 -8.53 5.70 -13.96
CA ALA A 111 -7.99 4.52 -13.32
C ALA A 111 -8.39 4.45 -11.83
N LEU A 112 -8.43 5.57 -11.12
CA LEU A 112 -8.93 5.63 -9.74
C LEU A 112 -10.42 5.24 -9.66
N ALA A 113 -11.23 5.74 -10.59
CA ALA A 113 -12.65 5.34 -10.68
C ALA A 113 -12.80 3.83 -10.96
N ALA A 114 -11.94 3.26 -11.80
CA ALA A 114 -11.92 1.83 -12.07
C ALA A 114 -11.54 1.01 -10.82
N LEU A 115 -10.65 1.50 -9.97
CA LEU A 115 -10.34 0.88 -8.68
C LEU A 115 -11.54 0.88 -7.75
N HIS A 116 -12.25 1.99 -7.63
CA HIS A 116 -13.48 2.05 -6.85
C HIS A 116 -14.56 1.12 -7.40
N ALA A 117 -14.70 1.05 -8.73
CA ALA A 117 -15.60 0.09 -9.38
C ALA A 117 -15.22 -1.38 -9.14
N ALA A 118 -13.94 -1.66 -8.89
CA ALA A 118 -13.45 -2.99 -8.51
C ALA A 118 -13.71 -3.33 -7.03
N GLY A 119 -14.24 -2.38 -6.24
CA GLY A 119 -14.60 -2.56 -4.85
C GLY A 119 -13.61 -1.93 -3.84
N VAL A 120 -12.59 -1.20 -4.31
CA VAL A 120 -11.71 -0.44 -3.42
C VAL A 120 -12.50 0.67 -2.73
N GLY A 121 -12.41 0.74 -1.39
CA GLY A 121 -13.06 1.76 -0.58
C GLY A 121 -12.27 3.06 -0.59
N GLU A 122 -11.18 3.09 0.19
CA GLU A 122 -10.29 4.25 0.29
C GLU A 122 -9.01 4.03 -0.51
N PHE A 123 -8.45 5.11 -1.02
CA PHE A 123 -7.15 5.14 -1.66
C PHE A 123 -6.31 6.24 -1.00
N TRP A 124 -5.20 5.87 -0.38
CA TRP A 124 -4.30 6.80 0.30
C TRP A 124 -2.92 6.82 -0.36
N SER A 125 -2.34 7.98 -0.44
CA SER A 125 -0.99 8.17 -0.93
C SER A 125 -0.18 9.13 -0.07
N THR A 126 1.15 9.08 -0.22
CA THR A 126 2.00 10.13 0.33
C THR A 126 2.04 11.33 -0.61
N ASP A 127 2.53 12.45 -0.11
CA ASP A 127 2.73 13.67 -0.89
C ASP A 127 4.05 13.73 -1.68
N CYS A 128 4.72 12.58 -1.86
CA CYS A 128 5.86 12.47 -2.79
C CYS A 128 5.48 12.87 -4.22
N VAL A 129 4.24 12.60 -4.60
CA VAL A 129 3.61 13.11 -5.83
C VAL A 129 2.33 13.83 -5.45
N ALA A 130 2.14 15.08 -5.91
CA ALA A 130 0.92 15.82 -5.66
C ALA A 130 -0.28 15.11 -6.30
N HIS A 131 -1.24 14.70 -5.49
CA HIS A 131 -2.42 13.94 -5.92
C HIS A 131 -3.59 14.18 -4.95
N PRO A 132 -4.86 14.15 -5.43
CA PRO A 132 -6.03 14.32 -4.56
C PRO A 132 -6.14 13.30 -3.42
N THR A 133 -5.50 12.14 -3.55
CA THR A 133 -5.49 11.06 -2.55
C THR A 133 -4.42 11.22 -1.47
N ASN A 134 -3.62 12.28 -1.50
CA ASN A 134 -2.58 12.50 -0.51
C ASN A 134 -3.16 12.54 0.91
N ALA A 135 -2.70 11.64 1.75
CA ALA A 135 -3.13 11.49 3.14
C ALA A 135 -1.95 11.49 4.13
N VAL A 136 -0.72 11.38 3.64
CA VAL A 136 0.51 11.32 4.42
C VAL A 136 1.53 12.32 3.89
N ALA A 137 2.03 13.18 4.78
CA ALA A 137 3.11 14.13 4.47
C ALA A 137 4.47 13.50 4.75
N MET A 138 5.37 13.53 3.77
CA MET A 138 6.72 12.96 3.86
C MET A 138 7.79 13.93 4.39
N ALA A 139 7.43 15.18 4.64
CA ALA A 139 8.38 16.22 5.05
C ALA A 139 9.19 15.84 6.30
N VAL A 140 8.55 15.23 7.30
CA VAL A 140 9.21 14.81 8.55
C VAL A 140 10.19 13.66 8.29
N GLU A 141 9.82 12.69 7.47
CA GLU A 141 10.70 11.57 7.12
C GLU A 141 11.90 12.02 6.30
N LEU A 142 11.69 12.96 5.37
CA LEU A 142 12.76 13.58 4.60
C LEU A 142 13.73 14.36 5.51
N ALA A 143 13.20 15.13 6.45
CA ALA A 143 14.02 15.88 7.40
C ALA A 143 14.86 14.95 8.29
N ARG A 144 14.30 13.86 8.79
CA ARG A 144 15.02 12.83 9.55
C ARG A 144 16.14 12.19 8.73
N GLY A 145 15.85 11.80 7.48
CA GLY A 145 16.83 11.19 6.58
C GLY A 145 17.98 12.12 6.24
N VAL A 146 17.70 13.37 5.98
CA VAL A 146 18.73 14.40 5.73
C VAL A 146 19.58 14.61 7.00
N GLY A 147 18.96 14.70 8.18
CA GLY A 147 19.67 14.84 9.45
C GLY A 147 20.65 13.69 9.72
N GLN A 148 20.27 12.46 9.41
CA GLN A 148 21.13 11.28 9.54
C GLN A 148 22.34 11.32 8.58
N LEU A 149 22.13 11.79 7.34
CA LEU A 149 23.19 11.88 6.35
C LEU A 149 24.22 12.97 6.67
N TRP A 150 23.80 14.05 7.32
CA TRP A 150 24.65 15.22 7.58
C TRP A 150 25.16 15.29 9.02
N GLY A 151 24.87 14.29 9.85
CA GLY A 151 25.37 14.21 11.23
C GLY A 151 24.81 15.28 12.17
N PHE A 152 23.73 15.96 11.80
CA PHE A 152 23.00 16.83 12.72
C PHE A 152 22.19 15.95 13.67
N GLY A 153 22.75 15.76 14.88
CA GLY A 153 22.12 14.96 15.92
C GLY A 153 20.73 15.47 16.26
N ALA A 154 19.91 14.50 16.58
CA ALA A 154 18.53 14.57 16.95
C ALA A 154 18.22 15.67 17.98
N ASP A 155 17.72 16.79 17.52
CA ASP A 155 16.92 17.72 18.32
C ASP A 155 15.90 18.38 17.39
N ILE A 156 14.90 17.59 16.98
CA ILE A 156 13.66 18.13 16.42
C ILE A 156 12.62 17.94 17.51
N PRO A 157 12.11 19.01 18.13
CA PRO A 157 11.02 18.89 19.10
C PRO A 157 9.78 18.32 18.40
N GLY A 158 9.17 17.36 19.07
CA GLY A 158 7.94 16.68 18.65
C GLY A 158 6.70 17.59 18.63
#